data_ec8831a16a754a1cd63396f065cd1fcd
#
_entry.id   ec8831a16a754a1cd63396f065cd1fcd
#
_cell.length_a   1.000
_cell.length_b   1.000
_cell.length_c   1.000
_cell.angle_alpha   90.00
_cell.angle_beta   90.00
_cell.angle_gamma   90.00
#
_symmetry.space_group_name_H-M   'P 1'
#
loop_
_entity.id
_entity.type
_entity.pdbx_description
1 polymer ?
#
loop_
_entity_poly.entity_id
_entity_poly.type
_entity_poly.pdbx_seq_one_letter_code
_entity_poly.pdbx_strand_id
1 'polypeptide(L)'
;GNIREVKPHVLLSVPALAKNFRKNIEASIHKQGPKVEKLFNFALKVAYAYNRDGYTKGKGLRFMLKPLVALFDKILFKKVREGFGGNIKFFVGGGALLDAELQRFFYAVGMPMLQGYGLSEATPIISANSLGKGRHRFGSSGKVIQPLEIKILDHEGREMPTGVKGEIVIKGE
;
A
#
# COMPACT_ATOMS: atom_id res chain seq x y z
N GLY A 1 -7.57 11.25 19.70
CA GLY A 1 -6.40 10.66 20.36
C GLY A 1 -5.15 10.78 19.48
N ASN A 2 -4.02 10.92 20.12
CA ASN A 2 -2.74 11.09 19.42
C ASN A 2 -2.16 9.71 19.05
N ILE A 3 -1.97 9.43 17.77
CA ILE A 3 -1.39 8.16 17.26
C ILE A 3 -0.05 7.85 17.95
N ARG A 4 0.73 8.89 18.29
CA ARG A 4 2.02 8.75 18.99
C ARG A 4 1.90 8.19 20.41
N GLU A 5 0.81 8.47 21.11
CA GLU A 5 0.53 7.99 22.47
C GLU A 5 0.02 6.55 22.44
N VAL A 6 -0.92 6.27 21.53
CA VAL A 6 -1.53 4.93 21.39
C VAL A 6 -0.58 3.91 20.78
N LYS A 7 0.35 4.34 19.92
CA LYS A 7 1.34 3.49 19.20
C LYS A 7 0.72 2.24 18.56
N PRO A 8 -0.31 2.37 17.69
CA PRO A 8 -1.01 1.24 17.12
C PRO A 8 -0.09 0.43 16.20
N HIS A 9 -0.36 -0.87 16.08
CA HIS A 9 0.32 -1.75 15.13
C HIS A 9 -0.37 -1.78 13.77
N VAL A 10 -1.69 -1.62 13.77
CA VAL A 10 -2.55 -1.58 12.58
C VAL A 10 -3.45 -0.37 12.68
N LEU A 11 -3.64 0.33 11.58
CA LEU A 11 -4.52 1.49 11.50
C LEU A 11 -5.45 1.35 10.31
N LEU A 12 -6.76 1.47 10.55
CA LEU A 12 -7.73 1.63 9.48
C LEU A 12 -7.61 3.03 8.88
N SER A 13 -7.56 3.14 7.58
CA SER A 13 -7.39 4.40 6.88
C SER A 13 -8.28 4.50 5.66
N VAL A 14 -8.95 5.62 5.54
CA VAL A 14 -9.63 6.01 4.30
C VAL A 14 -8.68 6.84 3.43
N PRO A 15 -8.88 6.91 2.10
CA PRO A 15 -7.97 7.62 1.20
C PRO A 15 -7.69 9.08 1.59
N ALA A 16 -8.69 9.80 2.09
CA ALA A 16 -8.54 11.19 2.54
C ALA A 16 -7.56 11.33 3.71
N LEU A 17 -7.64 10.43 4.69
CA LEU A 17 -6.73 10.40 5.84
C LEU A 17 -5.30 10.06 5.42
N ALA A 18 -5.16 9.10 4.52
CA ALA A 18 -3.86 8.72 3.96
C ALA A 18 -3.19 9.88 3.20
N LYS A 19 -3.96 10.63 2.39
CA LYS A 19 -3.45 11.85 1.72
C LYS A 19 -2.98 12.91 2.73
N ASN A 20 -3.73 13.13 3.80
CA ASN A 20 -3.34 14.05 4.86
C ASN A 20 -2.06 13.60 5.58
N PHE A 21 -1.91 12.31 5.86
CA PHE A 21 -0.68 11.78 6.44
C PHE A 21 0.52 12.02 5.53
N ARG A 22 0.42 11.73 4.24
CA ARG A 22 1.48 12.00 3.28
C ARG A 22 1.86 13.48 3.27
N LYS A 23 0.88 14.37 3.15
CA LYS A 23 1.08 15.83 3.18
C LYS A 23 1.81 16.29 4.46
N ASN A 24 1.44 15.74 5.61
CA ASN A 24 2.08 16.07 6.88
C ASN A 24 3.53 15.56 6.96
N ILE A 25 3.81 14.36 6.41
CA ILE A 25 5.17 13.84 6.30
C ILE A 25 6.02 14.76 5.42
N GLU A 26 5.54 15.07 4.20
CA GLU A 26 6.25 15.93 3.25
C GLU A 26 6.49 17.33 3.84
N ALA A 27 5.51 17.92 4.52
CA ALA A 27 5.66 19.21 5.22
C ALA A 27 6.68 19.14 6.37
N SER A 28 6.71 18.04 7.13
CA SER A 28 7.69 17.84 8.19
C SER A 28 9.11 17.70 7.64
N ILE A 29 9.28 17.03 6.52
CA ILE A 29 10.58 16.91 5.83
C ILE A 29 11.03 18.26 5.28
N HIS A 30 10.13 19.01 4.64
CA HIS A 30 10.42 20.35 4.11
C HIS A 30 10.92 21.31 5.21
N LYS A 31 10.32 21.28 6.39
CA LYS A 31 10.75 22.07 7.57
C LYS A 31 12.16 21.76 8.05
N GLN A 32 12.71 20.57 7.75
CA GLN A 32 14.07 20.19 8.10
C GLN A 32 15.13 20.78 7.15
N GLY A 33 14.70 21.47 6.11
CA GLY A 33 15.54 22.20 5.17
C GLY A 33 15.79 21.46 3.85
N PRO A 34 16.30 22.19 2.84
CA PRO A 34 16.34 21.72 1.45
C PRO A 34 17.29 20.54 1.24
N LYS A 35 18.32 20.38 2.05
CA LYS A 35 19.27 19.24 1.97
C LYS A 35 18.57 17.94 2.38
N VAL A 36 17.79 17.98 3.47
CA VAL A 36 17.05 16.81 3.96
C VAL A 36 15.93 16.44 2.99
N GLU A 37 15.24 17.41 2.45
CA GLU A 37 14.19 17.20 1.45
C GLU A 37 14.74 16.56 0.17
N LYS A 38 15.86 17.05 -0.37
CA LYS A 38 16.54 16.44 -1.52
C LYS A 38 16.95 15.00 -1.25
N LEU A 39 17.53 14.73 -0.08
CA LEU A 39 17.93 13.39 0.32
C LEU A 39 16.72 12.45 0.46
N PHE A 40 15.63 12.92 1.08
CA PHE A 40 14.40 12.16 1.23
C PHE A 40 13.77 11.81 -0.12
N ASN A 41 13.69 12.79 -1.04
CA ASN A 41 13.17 12.58 -2.39
C ASN A 41 14.04 11.60 -3.20
N PHE A 42 15.36 11.65 -3.03
CA PHE A 42 16.27 10.67 -3.63
C PHE A 42 16.04 9.26 -3.04
N ALA A 43 15.93 9.15 -1.72
CA ALA A 43 15.64 7.90 -1.04
C ALA A 43 14.30 7.27 -1.50
N LEU A 44 13.27 8.09 -1.69
CA LEU A 44 11.99 7.65 -2.26
C LEU A 44 12.16 7.11 -3.68
N LYS A 45 12.91 7.79 -4.55
CA LYS A 45 13.19 7.32 -5.92
C LYS A 45 13.87 5.95 -5.92
N VAL A 46 14.85 5.76 -5.05
CA VAL A 46 15.56 4.46 -4.90
C VAL A 46 14.61 3.38 -4.39
N ALA A 47 13.81 3.68 -3.37
CA ALA A 47 12.82 2.75 -2.84
C ALA A 47 11.75 2.40 -3.88
N TYR A 48 11.29 3.36 -4.68
CA TYR A 48 10.36 3.13 -5.79
C TYR A 48 10.95 2.24 -6.87
N ALA A 49 12.21 2.47 -7.25
CA ALA A 49 12.91 1.62 -8.21
C ALA A 49 13.06 0.17 -7.72
N TYR A 50 13.32 -0.03 -6.43
CA TYR A 50 13.41 -1.34 -5.79
C TYR A 50 12.05 -2.03 -5.65
N ASN A 51 11.03 -1.31 -5.18
CA ASN A 51 9.70 -1.85 -4.88
C ASN A 51 8.87 -2.10 -6.15
N ARG A 52 9.05 -1.32 -7.22
CA ARG A 52 8.28 -1.38 -8.49
C ARG A 52 6.76 -1.26 -8.22
N ASP A 53 6.03 -2.29 -8.58
CA ASP A 53 4.58 -2.44 -8.39
C ASP A 53 4.19 -3.14 -7.06
N GLY A 54 5.17 -3.36 -6.18
CA GLY A 54 5.02 -4.12 -4.94
C GLY A 54 5.13 -5.64 -5.15
N TYR A 55 4.52 -6.18 -6.20
CA TYR A 55 4.53 -7.62 -6.53
C TYR A 55 5.90 -8.10 -7.02
N THR A 56 6.59 -7.29 -7.83
CA THR A 56 7.89 -7.60 -8.43
C THR A 56 9.07 -6.99 -7.67
N LYS A 57 8.90 -6.66 -6.38
CA LYS A 57 9.91 -6.08 -5.50
C LYS A 57 11.24 -6.84 -5.57
N GLY A 58 12.32 -6.11 -5.85
CA GLY A 58 13.68 -6.64 -5.86
C GLY A 58 13.97 -7.72 -6.91
N LYS A 59 13.12 -7.89 -7.94
CA LYS A 59 13.38 -8.81 -9.04
C LYS A 59 14.43 -8.24 -10.02
N GLY A 60 15.22 -9.13 -10.64
CA GLY A 60 16.30 -8.79 -11.60
C GLY A 60 17.41 -8.01 -10.90
N LEU A 61 18.16 -7.20 -11.63
CA LEU A 61 19.29 -6.40 -11.13
C LEU A 61 18.91 -5.43 -9.97
N ARG A 62 17.64 -5.22 -9.72
CA ARG A 62 17.18 -4.29 -8.67
C ARG A 62 17.39 -4.82 -7.26
N PHE A 63 17.68 -6.10 -7.08
CA PHE A 63 18.10 -6.61 -5.76
C PHE A 63 19.36 -5.89 -5.24
N MET A 64 20.21 -5.37 -6.13
CA MET A 64 21.42 -4.59 -5.78
C MET A 64 21.07 -3.28 -5.05
N LEU A 65 19.85 -2.76 -5.20
CA LEU A 65 19.38 -1.57 -4.47
C LEU A 65 18.99 -1.88 -3.01
N LYS A 66 18.91 -3.16 -2.63
CA LYS A 66 18.48 -3.56 -1.27
C LYS A 66 19.32 -2.94 -0.16
N PRO A 67 20.68 -2.95 -0.21
CA PRO A 67 21.49 -2.35 0.85
C PRO A 67 21.29 -0.83 0.96
N LEU A 68 21.13 -0.15 -0.19
CA LEU A 68 20.87 1.29 -0.20
C LEU A 68 19.49 1.63 0.36
N VAL A 69 18.47 0.85 0.02
CA VAL A 69 17.10 0.99 0.61
C VAL A 69 17.16 0.75 2.11
N ALA A 70 17.91 -0.25 2.59
CA ALA A 70 18.06 -0.52 4.02
C ALA A 70 18.78 0.63 4.75
N LEU A 71 19.77 1.26 4.12
CA LEU A 71 20.44 2.44 4.65
C LEU A 71 19.45 3.60 4.79
N PHE A 72 18.69 3.92 3.74
CA PHE A 72 17.69 5.00 3.78
C PHE A 72 16.55 4.69 4.76
N ASP A 73 16.18 3.43 4.90
CA ASP A 73 15.21 3.02 5.92
C ASP A 73 15.69 3.39 7.32
N LYS A 74 16.94 3.05 7.64
CA LYS A 74 17.54 3.32 8.96
C LYS A 74 17.67 4.81 9.27
N ILE A 75 18.10 5.63 8.30
CA ILE A 75 18.44 7.05 8.54
C ILE A 75 17.26 8.01 8.33
N LEU A 76 16.30 7.65 7.48
CA LEU A 76 15.18 8.53 7.10
C LEU A 76 13.81 7.92 7.41
N PHE A 77 13.47 6.75 6.83
CA PHE A 77 12.12 6.22 6.90
C PHE A 77 11.74 5.75 8.31
N LYS A 78 12.69 5.28 9.09
CA LYS A 78 12.48 4.97 10.51
C LYS A 78 11.99 6.19 11.28
N LYS A 79 12.57 7.38 11.05
CA LYS A 79 12.13 8.63 11.69
C LYS A 79 10.69 9.02 11.30
N VAL A 80 10.31 8.75 10.05
CA VAL A 80 8.91 8.94 9.61
C VAL A 80 7.98 8.03 10.42
N ARG A 81 8.31 6.75 10.56
CA ARG A 81 7.52 5.79 11.36
C ARG A 81 7.46 6.17 12.85
N GLU A 82 8.52 6.68 13.42
CA GLU A 82 8.55 7.21 14.80
C GLU A 82 7.55 8.35 14.99
N GLY A 83 7.33 9.17 13.97
CA GLY A 83 6.27 10.18 13.92
C GLY A 83 4.85 9.62 14.08
N PHE A 84 4.65 8.33 13.79
CA PHE A 84 3.41 7.57 13.99
C PHE A 84 3.44 6.65 15.22
N GLY A 85 4.41 6.85 16.13
CA GLY A 85 4.58 6.01 17.32
C GLY A 85 5.50 4.81 17.15
N GLY A 86 6.03 4.57 15.95
CA GLY A 86 7.07 3.57 15.67
C GLY A 86 6.58 2.12 15.49
N ASN A 87 5.34 1.80 15.86
CA ASN A 87 4.83 0.43 15.91
C ASN A 87 3.96 0.04 14.70
N ILE A 88 3.58 0.99 13.82
CA ILE A 88 2.71 0.69 12.68
C ILE A 88 3.39 -0.31 11.76
N LYS A 89 2.75 -1.46 11.57
CA LYS A 89 3.16 -2.51 10.64
C LYS A 89 2.53 -2.30 9.26
N PHE A 90 1.25 -1.94 9.23
CA PHE A 90 0.52 -1.65 8.00
C PHE A 90 -0.77 -0.87 8.28
N PHE A 91 -1.28 -0.25 7.23
CA PHE A 91 -2.63 0.30 7.19
C PHE A 91 -3.56 -0.63 6.44
N VAL A 92 -4.83 -0.67 6.82
CA VAL A 92 -5.88 -1.32 6.05
C VAL A 92 -6.74 -0.23 5.42
N GLY A 93 -6.81 -0.23 4.10
CA GLY A 93 -7.64 0.68 3.31
C GLY A 93 -8.85 -0.05 2.74
N GLY A 94 -10.03 0.53 2.92
CA GLY A 94 -11.28 0.01 2.40
C GLY A 94 -12.30 1.13 2.20
N GLY A 95 -13.47 0.79 1.64
CA GLY A 95 -14.58 1.73 1.40
C GLY A 95 -14.41 2.66 0.20
N ALA A 96 -13.22 2.81 -0.34
CA ALA A 96 -12.93 3.54 -1.58
C ALA A 96 -11.60 3.11 -2.19
N LEU A 97 -11.41 3.35 -3.48
CA LEU A 97 -10.16 3.04 -4.17
C LEU A 97 -9.02 3.91 -3.64
N LEU A 98 -7.96 3.26 -3.17
CA LEU A 98 -6.74 3.92 -2.75
C LEU A 98 -5.81 4.13 -3.95
N ASP A 99 -5.37 5.37 -4.15
CA ASP A 99 -4.45 5.75 -5.21
C ASP A 99 -3.14 4.93 -5.15
N ALA A 100 -2.70 4.41 -6.30
CA ALA A 100 -1.50 3.57 -6.41
C ALA A 100 -0.22 4.31 -5.98
N GLU A 101 -0.11 5.61 -6.25
CA GLU A 101 1.03 6.43 -5.82
C GLU A 101 1.05 6.62 -4.30
N LEU A 102 -0.12 6.68 -3.67
CA LEU A 102 -0.24 6.74 -2.23
C LEU A 102 0.19 5.41 -1.58
N GLN A 103 -0.25 4.28 -2.15
CA GLN A 103 0.21 2.94 -1.73
C GLN A 103 1.72 2.80 -1.88
N ARG A 104 2.27 3.26 -3.00
CA ARG A 104 3.70 3.25 -3.31
C ARG A 104 4.53 4.06 -2.31
N PHE A 105 4.04 5.26 -1.96
CA PHE A 105 4.68 6.12 -0.96
C PHE A 105 4.76 5.44 0.40
N PHE A 106 3.61 4.97 0.93
CA PHE A 106 3.57 4.33 2.24
C PHE A 106 4.33 3.00 2.28
N TYR A 107 4.35 2.27 1.18
CA TYR A 107 5.17 1.07 1.06
C TYR A 107 6.67 1.40 1.12
N ALA A 108 7.11 2.48 0.48
CA ALA A 108 8.51 2.92 0.48
C ALA A 108 8.98 3.34 1.88
N VAL A 109 8.14 4.04 2.66
CA VAL A 109 8.48 4.46 4.04
C VAL A 109 8.28 3.34 5.08
N GLY A 110 7.93 2.13 4.64
CA GLY A 110 7.84 0.94 5.50
C GLY A 110 6.55 0.82 6.30
N MET A 111 5.48 1.52 5.88
CA MET A 111 4.13 1.44 6.44
C MET A 111 3.12 1.11 5.33
N PRO A 112 3.15 -0.10 4.73
CA PRO A 112 2.34 -0.44 3.58
C PRO A 112 0.84 -0.25 3.85
N MET A 113 0.12 0.23 2.84
CA MET A 113 -1.33 0.33 2.84
C MET A 113 -1.91 -0.83 2.05
N LEU A 114 -2.62 -1.72 2.72
CA LEU A 114 -3.24 -2.89 2.14
C LEU A 114 -4.65 -2.52 1.70
N GLN A 115 -4.88 -2.51 0.39
CA GLN A 115 -6.20 -2.29 -0.19
C GLN A 115 -7.00 -3.58 -0.10
N GLY A 116 -8.22 -3.50 0.43
CA GLY A 116 -9.24 -4.52 0.34
C GLY A 116 -10.41 -4.06 -0.53
N TYR A 117 -11.15 -5.01 -1.08
CA TYR A 117 -12.42 -4.82 -1.78
C TYR A 117 -13.47 -5.72 -1.16
N GLY A 118 -14.64 -5.17 -0.96
CA GLY A 118 -15.78 -5.89 -0.44
C GLY A 118 -17.04 -5.05 -0.41
N LEU A 119 -18.17 -5.72 -0.15
CA LEU A 119 -19.52 -5.20 -0.08
C LEU A 119 -20.17 -5.76 1.17
N SER A 120 -21.07 -5.02 1.81
CA SER A 120 -21.83 -5.51 2.97
C SER A 120 -22.61 -6.78 2.63
N GLU A 121 -23.13 -6.85 1.40
CA GLU A 121 -23.90 -7.98 0.86
C GLU A 121 -23.04 -9.24 0.65
N ALA A 122 -21.71 -9.11 0.64
CA ALA A 122 -20.74 -10.21 0.44
C ALA A 122 -19.90 -10.52 1.69
N THR A 123 -20.40 -10.25 2.87
CA THR A 123 -19.93 -10.61 4.23
C THR A 123 -18.46 -10.35 4.58
N PRO A 124 -17.99 -9.17 4.66
CA PRO A 124 -18.00 -8.01 3.77
C PRO A 124 -16.78 -7.97 2.84
N ILE A 125 -15.79 -8.90 2.96
CA ILE A 125 -14.50 -8.84 2.25
C ILE A 125 -14.45 -9.89 1.15
N ILE A 126 -14.21 -9.45 -0.08
CA ILE A 126 -14.13 -10.29 -1.28
C ILE A 126 -12.66 -10.57 -1.64
N SER A 127 -11.82 -9.52 -1.62
CA SER A 127 -10.40 -9.64 -1.91
C SER A 127 -9.57 -8.67 -1.08
N ALA A 128 -8.31 -8.99 -0.86
CA ALA A 128 -7.37 -8.12 -0.14
C ALA A 128 -5.92 -8.33 -0.57
N ASN A 129 -5.16 -7.24 -0.54
CA ASN A 129 -3.71 -7.32 -0.50
C ASN A 129 -3.25 -7.82 0.88
N SER A 130 -2.13 -8.53 0.92
CA SER A 130 -1.56 -8.99 2.17
C SER A 130 -0.06 -8.73 2.24
N LEU A 131 0.52 -8.81 3.42
CA LEU A 131 1.96 -8.72 3.62
C LEU A 131 2.65 -9.96 3.04
N GLY A 132 3.87 -9.76 2.56
CA GLY A 132 4.70 -10.84 2.04
C GLY A 132 5.07 -10.65 0.57
N LYS A 133 6.08 -11.41 0.15
CA LYS A 133 6.61 -11.35 -1.21
C LYS A 133 5.56 -11.84 -2.21
N GLY A 134 5.26 -11.03 -3.23
CA GLY A 134 4.30 -11.37 -4.28
C GLY A 134 2.84 -11.43 -3.81
N ARG A 135 2.50 -10.77 -2.71
CA ARG A 135 1.12 -10.72 -2.18
C ARG A 135 0.51 -9.32 -2.14
N HIS A 136 1.29 -8.31 -2.52
CA HIS A 136 0.87 -6.92 -2.58
C HIS A 136 1.17 -6.37 -3.97
N ARG A 137 0.18 -5.78 -4.63
CA ARG A 137 0.33 -5.06 -5.90
C ARG A 137 -0.36 -3.72 -5.80
N PHE A 138 0.37 -2.64 -6.11
CA PHE A 138 -0.20 -1.28 -6.10
C PHE A 138 -1.28 -1.15 -7.16
N GLY A 139 -2.38 -0.48 -6.82
CA GLY A 139 -3.53 -0.30 -7.70
C GLY A 139 -4.42 -1.56 -7.87
N SER A 140 -4.14 -2.63 -7.09
CA SER A 140 -4.96 -3.84 -7.08
C SER A 140 -5.67 -3.98 -5.74
N SER A 141 -6.86 -4.57 -5.75
CA SER A 141 -7.60 -4.97 -4.55
C SER A 141 -7.12 -6.28 -3.93
N GLY A 142 -6.05 -6.89 -4.50
CA GLY A 142 -5.44 -8.10 -3.97
C GLY A 142 -6.07 -9.40 -4.49
N LYS A 143 -5.81 -10.48 -3.77
CA LYS A 143 -6.32 -11.82 -4.11
C LYS A 143 -7.68 -12.04 -3.48
N VAL A 144 -8.50 -12.84 -4.14
CA VAL A 144 -9.78 -13.33 -3.61
C VAL A 144 -9.55 -14.12 -2.33
N ILE A 145 -10.41 -13.90 -1.36
CA ILE A 145 -10.38 -14.61 -0.07
C ILE A 145 -11.10 -15.96 -0.23
N GLN A 146 -10.45 -17.02 0.23
CA GLN A 146 -11.05 -18.35 0.28
C GLN A 146 -12.19 -18.40 1.32
N PRO A 147 -13.31 -19.08 1.06
CA PRO A 147 -13.59 -19.98 -0.07
C PRO A 147 -14.31 -19.31 -1.27
N LEU A 148 -14.30 -17.98 -1.39
CA LEU A 148 -15.03 -17.27 -2.44
C LEU A 148 -14.49 -17.59 -3.84
N GLU A 149 -15.41 -17.69 -4.80
CA GLU A 149 -15.13 -17.73 -6.23
C GLU A 149 -15.56 -16.43 -6.89
N ILE A 150 -14.77 -15.91 -7.81
CA ILE A 150 -15.07 -14.70 -8.58
C ILE A 150 -15.04 -15.01 -10.07
N LYS A 151 -16.01 -14.47 -10.81
CA LYS A 151 -15.99 -14.37 -12.26
C LYS A 151 -16.20 -12.93 -12.69
N ILE A 152 -15.65 -12.59 -13.84
CA ILE A 152 -15.90 -11.32 -14.52
C ILE A 152 -16.73 -11.65 -15.76
N LEU A 153 -17.95 -11.16 -15.82
CA LEU A 153 -18.89 -11.46 -16.89
C LEU A 153 -19.20 -10.21 -17.73
N ASP A 154 -19.54 -10.42 -19.00
CA ASP A 154 -20.17 -9.39 -19.82
C ASP A 154 -21.68 -9.29 -19.55
N HIS A 155 -22.37 -8.38 -20.25
CA HIS A 155 -23.82 -8.17 -20.13
C HIS A 155 -24.67 -9.35 -20.65
N GLU A 156 -24.06 -10.31 -21.37
CA GLU A 156 -24.70 -11.55 -21.83
C GLU A 156 -24.39 -12.75 -20.92
N GLY A 157 -23.64 -12.52 -19.81
CA GLY A 157 -23.26 -13.57 -18.86
C GLY A 157 -22.06 -14.43 -19.27
N ARG A 158 -21.31 -14.04 -20.29
CA ARG A 158 -20.11 -14.77 -20.76
C ARG A 158 -18.89 -14.33 -19.95
N GLU A 159 -18.04 -15.28 -19.60
CA GLU A 159 -16.83 -14.99 -18.84
C GLU A 159 -15.82 -14.21 -19.69
N MET A 160 -15.34 -13.09 -19.12
CA MET A 160 -14.40 -12.20 -19.78
C MET A 160 -12.96 -12.67 -19.61
N PRO A 161 -12.12 -12.54 -20.65
CA PRO A 161 -10.71 -12.86 -20.53
C PRO A 161 -9.98 -11.89 -19.60
N THR A 162 -8.86 -12.34 -19.03
CA THR A 162 -8.02 -11.53 -18.15
C THR A 162 -7.61 -10.21 -18.79
N GLY A 163 -7.80 -9.11 -18.08
CA GLY A 163 -7.47 -7.75 -18.52
C GLY A 163 -8.64 -7.01 -19.18
N VAL A 164 -9.77 -7.68 -19.40
CA VAL A 164 -11.00 -7.05 -19.92
C VAL A 164 -11.94 -6.72 -18.77
N LYS A 165 -12.61 -5.57 -18.86
CA LYS A 165 -13.60 -5.12 -17.87
C LYS A 165 -14.91 -5.87 -18.02
N GLY A 166 -15.57 -6.13 -16.90
CA GLY A 166 -16.90 -6.72 -16.84
C GLY A 166 -17.52 -6.57 -15.45
N GLU A 167 -18.67 -7.18 -15.26
CA GLU A 167 -19.37 -7.25 -13.99
C GLU A 167 -18.72 -8.31 -13.09
N ILE A 168 -18.55 -7.95 -11.81
CA ILE A 168 -17.98 -8.87 -10.82
C ILE A 168 -19.12 -9.74 -10.27
N VAL A 169 -19.06 -11.03 -10.52
CA VAL A 169 -19.97 -12.03 -9.97
C VAL A 169 -19.25 -12.88 -8.94
N ILE A 170 -19.88 -13.05 -7.79
CA ILE A 170 -19.28 -13.72 -6.64
C ILE A 170 -20.15 -14.88 -6.23
N LYS A 171 -19.50 -16.03 -5.95
CA LYS A 171 -20.12 -17.18 -5.32
C LYS A 171 -19.41 -17.48 -4.00
N GLY A 172 -20.17 -17.60 -2.93
CA GLY A 172 -19.73 -17.99 -1.60
C GLY A 172 -20.74 -18.96 -0.97
N GLU A 173 -20.43 -19.43 0.23
CA GLU A 173 -21.38 -20.20 1.06
C GLU A 173 -22.40 -19.26 1.68
#